data_98b9e07024c508cc1e6a0ccf4fe8fd31
#
_entry.id   98b9e07024c508cc1e6a0ccf4fe8fd31
#
_cell.length_a   1.000
_cell.length_b   1.000
_cell.length_c   1.000
_cell.angle_alpha   90.00
_cell.angle_beta   90.00
_cell.angle_gamma   90.00
#
_symmetry.space_group_name_H-M   'P 1'
#
loop_
_entity.id
_entity.type
_entity.pdbx_description
1 polymer ?
#
loop_
_entity_poly.entity_id
_entity_poly.type
_entity_poly.pdbx_seq_one_letter_code
_entity_poly.pdbx_strand_id
1 'polypeptide(L)'
;MSKEKVVKGFLEKKELTDPQSIFLNKFQLKSPIEEIKQYYIQNKSKIHLNLQDEDDYYPLHQVVFLKNLTYVEFIVENLPNKEKDINNVDSLGNSALHLAVTLNDNEEIVTYLINQGCDINLKNNKQQTPLHLASGKNKIEIINILLANPKTDYNPVDYQGFTPLIKACASQAYDVVKIFLRSTDIKINFKDKIGNTALHYLCEDENFDIAIDMMKKGGDVKIKNNEGKTPLDLIKSDDIKTIITSYLKRKEDEEK
;
A
#
# COMPACT_ATOMS: atom_id res chain seq x y z
N MET A 1 -13.71 2.82 7.88
CA MET A 1 -14.35 2.07 8.99
C MET A 1 -13.28 1.72 10.00
N SER A 2 -13.51 1.89 11.30
CA SER A 2 -12.51 1.62 12.33
C SER A 2 -12.30 0.10 12.49
N LYS A 3 -11.04 -0.32 12.78
CA LYS A 3 -10.64 -1.72 13.06
C LYS A 3 -11.57 -2.41 14.09
N GLU A 4 -12.15 -1.64 15.02
CA GLU A 4 -13.08 -2.13 16.04
C GLU A 4 -14.45 -2.58 15.48
N LYS A 5 -14.92 -2.03 14.36
CA LYS A 5 -16.19 -2.43 13.75
C LYS A 5 -16.10 -3.78 13.06
N VAL A 6 -14.96 -4.07 12.40
CA VAL A 6 -14.73 -5.37 11.73
C VAL A 6 -14.67 -6.50 12.77
N VAL A 7 -14.04 -6.25 13.93
CA VAL A 7 -13.95 -7.24 15.02
C VAL A 7 -15.26 -7.36 15.81
N LYS A 8 -16.03 -6.27 15.99
CA LYS A 8 -17.30 -6.28 16.73
C LYS A 8 -18.47 -6.90 15.97
N GLY A 9 -18.53 -6.78 14.64
CA GLY A 9 -19.62 -7.38 13.84
C GLY A 9 -19.69 -8.90 13.96
N PHE A 10 -18.57 -9.57 14.24
CA PHE A 10 -18.51 -11.02 14.43
C PHE A 10 -18.82 -11.50 15.87
N LEU A 11 -18.90 -10.60 16.84
CA LEU A 11 -19.03 -10.96 18.27
C LEU A 11 -20.47 -10.97 18.80
N GLU A 12 -21.48 -10.59 18.01
CA GLU A 12 -22.86 -10.80 18.42
C GLU A 12 -23.21 -12.27 18.25
N LYS A 13 -23.46 -12.94 19.38
CA LYS A 13 -23.83 -14.35 19.52
C LYS A 13 -25.10 -14.71 18.72
N LYS A 14 -24.99 -14.82 17.39
CA LYS A 14 -25.83 -15.75 16.64
C LYS A 14 -25.28 -17.15 16.94
N GLU A 15 -26.12 -18.08 17.35
CA GLU A 15 -25.72 -19.49 17.37
C GLU A 15 -25.23 -19.84 15.98
N LEU A 16 -23.92 -19.99 15.84
CA LEU A 16 -23.30 -20.38 14.57
C LEU A 16 -23.69 -21.82 14.30
N THR A 17 -24.63 -22.03 13.38
CA THR A 17 -25.15 -23.34 13.05
C THR A 17 -24.59 -23.86 11.72
N ASP A 18 -24.14 -22.98 10.85
CA ASP A 18 -23.60 -23.41 9.56
C ASP A 18 -22.08 -23.64 9.63
N PRO A 19 -21.58 -24.66 8.89
CA PRO A 19 -20.17 -25.03 8.92
C PRO A 19 -19.19 -23.94 8.46
N GLN A 20 -19.59 -23.05 7.55
CA GLN A 20 -18.75 -21.95 7.07
C GLN A 20 -18.49 -20.94 8.19
N SER A 21 -19.55 -20.49 8.87
CA SER A 21 -19.44 -19.53 9.98
C SER A 21 -18.68 -20.11 11.18
N ILE A 22 -18.91 -21.41 11.51
CA ILE A 22 -18.13 -22.08 12.56
C ILE A 22 -16.66 -22.13 12.20
N PHE A 23 -16.33 -22.47 10.94
CA PHE A 23 -14.95 -22.53 10.46
C PHE A 23 -14.25 -21.19 10.60
N LEU A 24 -14.86 -20.10 10.13
CA LEU A 24 -14.28 -18.76 10.20
C LEU A 24 -14.15 -18.28 11.65
N ASN A 25 -15.13 -18.61 12.51
CA ASN A 25 -15.07 -18.25 13.92
C ASN A 25 -13.91 -18.93 14.66
N LYS A 26 -13.49 -20.12 14.26
CA LYS A 26 -12.32 -20.80 14.86
C LYS A 26 -11.04 -19.96 14.72
N PHE A 27 -10.84 -19.25 13.60
CA PHE A 27 -9.72 -18.31 13.43
C PHE A 27 -9.85 -17.12 14.39
N GLN A 28 -11.04 -16.57 14.54
CA GLN A 28 -11.30 -15.45 15.45
C GLN A 28 -11.06 -15.83 16.91
N LEU A 29 -11.43 -17.05 17.29
CA LEU A 29 -11.17 -17.61 18.62
C LEU A 29 -9.71 -18.05 18.81
N LYS A 30 -8.86 -17.91 17.77
CA LYS A 30 -7.47 -18.36 17.78
C LYS A 30 -7.31 -19.82 18.13
N SER A 31 -8.22 -20.66 17.66
CA SER A 31 -8.13 -22.12 17.82
C SER A 31 -6.81 -22.66 17.27
N PRO A 32 -6.26 -23.72 17.86
CA PRO A 32 -5.07 -24.38 17.32
C PRO A 32 -5.26 -24.76 15.85
N ILE A 33 -4.22 -24.58 15.04
CA ILE A 33 -4.32 -24.84 13.58
C ILE A 33 -4.74 -26.27 13.27
N GLU A 34 -4.33 -27.23 14.07
CA GLU A 34 -4.71 -28.64 13.88
C GLU A 34 -6.22 -28.87 14.07
N GLU A 35 -6.84 -28.19 15.02
CA GLU A 35 -8.30 -28.20 15.19
C GLU A 35 -9.02 -27.61 14.00
N ILE A 36 -8.50 -26.50 13.44
CA ILE A 36 -9.04 -25.85 12.26
C ILE A 36 -8.94 -26.79 11.05
N LYS A 37 -7.78 -27.42 10.85
CA LYS A 37 -7.55 -28.40 9.77
C LYS A 37 -8.51 -29.59 9.87
N GLN A 38 -8.67 -30.16 11.06
CA GLN A 38 -9.59 -31.29 11.28
C GLN A 38 -11.03 -30.88 10.95
N TYR A 39 -11.47 -29.71 11.43
CA TYR A 39 -12.81 -29.22 11.14
C TYR A 39 -13.03 -28.99 9.64
N TYR A 40 -12.04 -28.37 8.95
CA TYR A 40 -12.09 -28.17 7.50
C TYR A 40 -12.23 -29.49 6.75
N ILE A 41 -11.41 -30.49 7.07
CA ILE A 41 -11.46 -31.82 6.42
C ILE A 41 -12.83 -32.46 6.58
N GLN A 42 -13.41 -32.42 7.79
CA GLN A 42 -14.72 -33.01 8.09
C GLN A 42 -15.87 -32.30 7.37
N ASN A 43 -15.72 -31.01 7.05
CA ASN A 43 -16.78 -30.17 6.49
C ASN A 43 -16.41 -29.58 5.10
N LYS A 44 -15.43 -30.16 4.42
CA LYS A 44 -14.83 -29.57 3.19
C LYS A 44 -15.87 -29.26 2.11
N SER A 45 -16.91 -30.09 1.96
CA SER A 45 -17.97 -29.86 0.98
C SER A 45 -18.91 -28.70 1.31
N LYS A 46 -18.86 -28.16 2.52
CA LYS A 46 -19.73 -27.08 3.04
C LYS A 46 -18.93 -25.79 3.32
N ILE A 47 -17.60 -25.84 3.18
CA ILE A 47 -16.73 -24.69 3.43
C ILE A 47 -16.18 -24.19 2.11
N HIS A 48 -16.42 -22.90 1.82
CA HIS A 48 -16.06 -22.25 0.58
C HIS A 48 -15.04 -21.13 0.85
N LEU A 49 -13.77 -21.35 0.49
CA LEU A 49 -12.69 -20.40 0.73
C LEU A 49 -12.65 -19.24 -0.30
N ASN A 50 -13.46 -19.32 -1.34
CA ASN A 50 -13.58 -18.33 -2.41
C ASN A 50 -14.96 -17.66 -2.46
N LEU A 51 -15.70 -17.66 -1.36
CA LEU A 51 -16.95 -16.90 -1.21
C LEU A 51 -16.75 -15.78 -0.18
N GLN A 52 -17.41 -14.65 -0.44
CA GLN A 52 -17.47 -13.51 0.47
C GLN A 52 -18.48 -13.78 1.61
N ASP A 53 -18.20 -13.18 2.75
CA ASP A 53 -19.15 -13.06 3.85
C ASP A 53 -20.13 -11.88 3.66
N GLU A 54 -20.96 -11.62 4.68
CA GLU A 54 -21.93 -10.51 4.68
C GLU A 54 -21.28 -9.11 4.63
N ASP A 55 -19.99 -9.01 4.98
CA ASP A 55 -19.18 -7.78 4.95
C ASP A 55 -18.29 -7.69 3.70
N ASP A 56 -18.53 -8.52 2.68
CA ASP A 56 -17.79 -8.61 1.42
C ASP A 56 -16.32 -9.05 1.57
N TYR A 57 -15.96 -9.73 2.68
CA TYR A 57 -14.61 -10.28 2.86
C TYR A 57 -14.54 -11.76 2.50
N TYR A 58 -13.49 -12.12 1.77
CA TYR A 58 -13.11 -13.53 1.60
C TYR A 58 -12.39 -14.05 2.85
N PRO A 59 -12.38 -15.36 3.11
CA PRO A 59 -11.64 -15.96 4.22
C PRO A 59 -10.18 -15.52 4.28
N LEU A 60 -9.52 -15.34 3.13
CA LEU A 60 -8.14 -14.86 3.07
C LEU A 60 -7.98 -13.44 3.65
N HIS A 61 -8.92 -12.52 3.35
CA HIS A 61 -8.92 -11.17 3.94
C HIS A 61 -9.03 -11.23 5.46
N GLN A 62 -9.92 -12.08 5.97
CA GLN A 62 -10.16 -12.22 7.41
C GLN A 62 -8.92 -12.72 8.16
N VAL A 63 -8.24 -13.76 7.67
CA VAL A 63 -7.04 -14.28 8.34
C VAL A 63 -5.85 -13.34 8.26
N VAL A 64 -5.75 -12.51 7.20
CA VAL A 64 -4.74 -11.43 7.10
C VAL A 64 -4.95 -10.39 8.21
N PHE A 65 -6.19 -10.02 8.54
CA PHE A 65 -6.46 -9.10 9.66
C PHE A 65 -6.00 -9.66 11.01
N LEU A 66 -5.99 -10.99 11.17
CA LEU A 66 -5.53 -11.64 12.40
C LEU A 66 -4.01 -11.64 12.55
N LYS A 67 -3.27 -11.29 11.50
CA LYS A 67 -1.80 -11.26 11.48
C LYS A 67 -1.15 -12.59 11.88
N ASN A 68 -1.75 -13.68 11.49
CA ASN A 68 -1.25 -15.02 11.79
C ASN A 68 -0.85 -15.71 10.48
N LEU A 69 0.46 -15.80 10.25
CA LEU A 69 1.00 -16.41 9.03
C LEU A 69 0.48 -17.82 8.80
N THR A 70 0.44 -18.67 9.85
CA THR A 70 -0.01 -20.06 9.72
C THR A 70 -1.46 -20.17 9.24
N TYR A 71 -2.32 -19.23 9.64
CA TYR A 71 -3.70 -19.19 9.15
C TYR A 71 -3.76 -18.75 7.68
N VAL A 72 -2.94 -17.77 7.31
CA VAL A 72 -2.82 -17.31 5.91
C VAL A 72 -2.32 -18.44 5.02
N GLU A 73 -1.26 -19.16 5.44
CA GLU A 73 -0.72 -20.33 4.75
C GLU A 73 -1.80 -21.39 4.52
N PHE A 74 -2.51 -21.76 5.59
CA PHE A 74 -3.57 -22.75 5.51
C PHE A 74 -4.67 -22.35 4.51
N ILE A 75 -5.14 -21.10 4.51
CA ILE A 75 -6.17 -20.65 3.56
C ILE A 75 -5.62 -20.67 2.14
N VAL A 76 -4.43 -20.13 1.89
CA VAL A 76 -3.83 -20.03 0.54
C VAL A 76 -3.57 -21.42 -0.07
N GLU A 77 -3.09 -22.38 0.74
CA GLU A 77 -2.85 -23.77 0.29
C GLU A 77 -4.12 -24.51 -0.08
N ASN A 78 -5.26 -24.13 0.48
CA ASN A 78 -6.56 -24.78 0.24
C ASN A 78 -7.50 -23.99 -0.67
N LEU A 79 -7.06 -22.87 -1.28
CA LEU A 79 -7.85 -22.13 -2.26
C LEU A 79 -8.22 -23.04 -3.45
N PRO A 80 -9.48 -23.06 -3.89
CA PRO A 80 -9.95 -23.89 -5.01
C PRO A 80 -9.21 -23.60 -6.33
N ASN A 81 -8.99 -22.32 -6.64
CA ASN A 81 -8.18 -21.87 -7.77
C ASN A 81 -7.20 -20.82 -7.25
N LYS A 82 -6.03 -21.26 -6.79
CA LYS A 82 -5.05 -20.42 -6.13
C LYS A 82 -4.64 -19.19 -6.95
N GLU A 83 -4.37 -19.37 -8.26
CA GLU A 83 -3.92 -18.27 -9.13
C GLU A 83 -4.93 -17.13 -9.22
N LYS A 84 -6.22 -17.48 -9.25
CA LYS A 84 -7.32 -16.52 -9.27
C LYS A 84 -7.68 -16.04 -7.87
N ASP A 85 -7.97 -16.98 -6.98
CA ASP A 85 -8.64 -16.69 -5.71
C ASP A 85 -7.73 -15.92 -4.72
N ILE A 86 -6.40 -16.03 -4.85
CA ILE A 86 -5.44 -15.22 -4.08
C ILE A 86 -5.56 -13.71 -4.37
N ASN A 87 -6.12 -13.36 -5.54
CA ASN A 87 -6.31 -12.00 -6.01
C ASN A 87 -7.76 -11.51 -5.85
N ASN A 88 -8.62 -12.27 -5.18
CA ASN A 88 -9.98 -11.84 -4.88
C ASN A 88 -9.97 -10.54 -4.08
N VAL A 89 -10.96 -9.68 -4.33
CA VAL A 89 -11.01 -8.33 -3.77
C VAL A 89 -12.29 -8.10 -2.94
N ASP A 90 -12.17 -7.32 -1.88
CA ASP A 90 -13.29 -6.85 -1.07
C ASP A 90 -14.15 -5.82 -1.81
N SER A 91 -15.20 -5.31 -1.18
CA SER A 91 -16.09 -4.27 -1.75
C SER A 91 -15.38 -2.95 -2.11
N LEU A 92 -14.20 -2.70 -1.53
CA LEU A 92 -13.35 -1.55 -1.86
C LEU A 92 -12.34 -1.85 -2.97
N GLY A 93 -12.36 -3.07 -3.52
CA GLY A 93 -11.40 -3.54 -4.50
C GLY A 93 -10.04 -3.91 -3.91
N ASN A 94 -9.90 -4.04 -2.59
CA ASN A 94 -8.64 -4.42 -1.97
C ASN A 94 -8.47 -5.93 -1.98
N SER A 95 -7.32 -6.42 -2.46
CA SER A 95 -6.91 -7.80 -2.28
C SER A 95 -6.31 -8.02 -0.88
N ALA A 96 -6.07 -9.27 -0.53
CA ALA A 96 -5.38 -9.63 0.70
C ALA A 96 -4.01 -8.91 0.84
N LEU A 97 -3.28 -8.71 -0.27
CA LEU A 97 -2.02 -7.95 -0.27
C LEU A 97 -2.23 -6.46 0.04
N HIS A 98 -3.28 -5.82 -0.49
CA HIS A 98 -3.62 -4.44 -0.13
C HIS A 98 -3.86 -4.28 1.37
N LEU A 99 -4.54 -5.24 1.99
CA LEU A 99 -4.76 -5.23 3.43
C LEU A 99 -3.46 -5.48 4.19
N ALA A 100 -2.70 -6.49 3.78
CA ALA A 100 -1.46 -6.88 4.43
C ALA A 100 -0.46 -5.73 4.54
N VAL A 101 -0.24 -4.96 3.47
CA VAL A 101 0.70 -3.82 3.45
C VAL A 101 0.26 -2.64 4.34
N THR A 102 -1.00 -2.61 4.78
CA THR A 102 -1.50 -1.53 5.65
C THR A 102 -1.40 -1.84 7.14
N LEU A 103 -1.17 -3.08 7.50
CA LEU A 103 -1.06 -3.54 8.89
C LEU A 103 0.38 -3.36 9.40
N ASN A 104 0.55 -3.26 10.73
CA ASN A 104 1.87 -3.27 11.36
C ASN A 104 2.34 -4.71 11.54
N ASP A 105 3.66 -4.94 11.59
CA ASP A 105 4.27 -6.24 11.89
C ASP A 105 3.69 -7.35 11.01
N ASN A 106 3.68 -7.13 9.69
CA ASN A 106 3.02 -8.03 8.74
C ASN A 106 3.91 -8.37 7.52
N GLU A 107 5.20 -8.16 7.66
CA GLU A 107 6.21 -8.32 6.60
C GLU A 107 6.28 -9.77 6.11
N GLU A 108 6.16 -10.74 7.04
CA GLU A 108 6.17 -12.17 6.72
C GLU A 108 4.96 -12.54 5.85
N ILE A 109 3.77 -12.03 6.18
CA ILE A 109 2.54 -12.29 5.40
C ILE A 109 2.63 -11.62 4.03
N VAL A 110 3.14 -10.39 3.96
CA VAL A 110 3.36 -9.68 2.68
C VAL A 110 4.31 -10.50 1.80
N THR A 111 5.45 -10.92 2.34
CA THR A 111 6.44 -11.74 1.64
C THR A 111 5.83 -13.06 1.19
N TYR A 112 5.09 -13.74 2.05
CA TYR A 112 4.42 -14.99 1.73
C TYR A 112 3.44 -14.83 0.57
N LEU A 113 2.51 -13.85 0.64
CA LEU A 113 1.50 -13.61 -0.41
C LEU A 113 2.16 -13.32 -1.77
N ILE A 114 3.23 -12.52 -1.80
CA ILE A 114 4.00 -12.25 -3.02
C ILE A 114 4.60 -13.52 -3.59
N ASN A 115 5.23 -14.36 -2.75
CA ASN A 115 5.83 -15.62 -3.15
C ASN A 115 4.80 -16.65 -3.63
N GLN A 116 3.55 -16.55 -3.18
CA GLN A 116 2.45 -17.39 -3.63
C GLN A 116 1.81 -16.91 -4.94
N GLY A 117 2.31 -15.81 -5.52
CA GLY A 117 1.93 -15.34 -6.85
C GLY A 117 0.78 -14.36 -6.89
N CYS A 118 0.49 -13.66 -5.77
CA CYS A 118 -0.49 -12.56 -5.84
C CYS A 118 -0.03 -11.46 -6.81
N ASP A 119 -0.99 -10.77 -7.42
CA ASP A 119 -0.70 -9.62 -8.27
C ASP A 119 -0.27 -8.42 -7.42
N ILE A 120 1.04 -8.11 -7.47
CA ILE A 120 1.67 -7.04 -6.72
C ILE A 120 1.25 -5.64 -7.22
N ASN A 121 0.71 -5.56 -8.45
CA ASN A 121 0.29 -4.32 -9.10
C ASN A 121 -1.23 -4.17 -9.19
N LEU A 122 -2.00 -5.07 -8.57
CA LEU A 122 -3.45 -5.00 -8.58
C LEU A 122 -3.91 -3.65 -8.06
N LYS A 123 -4.91 -3.07 -8.72
CA LYS A 123 -5.48 -1.77 -8.35
C LYS A 123 -6.82 -1.92 -7.65
N ASN A 124 -6.99 -1.28 -6.51
CA ASN A 124 -8.26 -1.21 -5.82
C ASN A 124 -9.24 -0.23 -6.51
N ASN A 125 -10.46 -0.04 -5.95
CA ASN A 125 -11.45 0.89 -6.51
C ASN A 125 -11.00 2.36 -6.55
N LYS A 126 -9.96 2.73 -5.81
CA LYS A 126 -9.30 4.05 -5.89
C LYS A 126 -8.12 4.06 -6.88
N GLN A 127 -7.96 3.00 -7.67
CA GLN A 127 -6.81 2.78 -8.56
C GLN A 127 -5.47 2.73 -7.82
N GLN A 128 -5.47 2.47 -6.52
CA GLN A 128 -4.28 2.36 -5.69
C GLN A 128 -3.74 0.93 -5.73
N THR A 129 -2.44 0.78 -5.93
CA THR A 129 -1.73 -0.49 -5.77
C THR A 129 -1.28 -0.66 -4.30
N PRO A 130 -0.86 -1.87 -3.88
CA PRO A 130 -0.22 -2.08 -2.58
C PRO A 130 0.91 -1.09 -2.31
N LEU A 131 1.71 -0.75 -3.33
CA LEU A 131 2.81 0.22 -3.22
C LEU A 131 2.32 1.63 -2.86
N HIS A 132 1.20 2.10 -3.40
CA HIS A 132 0.59 3.38 -3.00
C HIS A 132 0.18 3.39 -1.52
N LEU A 133 -0.44 2.30 -1.05
CA LEU A 133 -0.91 2.21 0.32
C LEU A 133 0.24 2.16 1.32
N ALA A 134 1.26 1.37 1.02
CA ALA A 134 2.47 1.29 1.83
C ALA A 134 3.20 2.65 1.88
N SER A 135 3.29 3.35 0.74
CA SER A 135 3.92 4.68 0.62
C SER A 135 3.23 5.73 1.49
N GLY A 136 1.89 5.81 1.41
CA GLY A 136 1.14 6.78 2.21
C GLY A 136 1.10 6.47 3.71
N LYS A 137 1.55 5.30 4.13
CA LYS A 137 1.60 4.88 5.54
C LYS A 137 3.01 4.79 6.11
N ASN A 138 4.02 5.22 5.37
CA ASN A 138 5.44 5.20 5.74
C ASN A 138 5.94 3.81 6.16
N LYS A 139 5.55 2.75 5.40
CA LYS A 139 5.89 1.36 5.71
C LYS A 139 7.23 0.96 5.07
N ILE A 140 8.32 1.33 5.72
CA ILE A 140 9.69 1.22 5.19
C ILE A 140 10.03 -0.23 4.78
N GLU A 141 9.84 -1.19 5.68
CA GLU A 141 10.16 -2.60 5.46
C GLU A 141 9.33 -3.18 4.32
N ILE A 142 8.03 -2.87 4.31
CA ILE A 142 7.11 -3.30 3.26
C ILE A 142 7.46 -2.68 1.91
N ILE A 143 7.84 -1.38 1.89
CA ILE A 143 8.33 -0.72 0.67
C ILE A 143 9.55 -1.46 0.12
N ASN A 144 10.52 -1.81 0.97
CA ASN A 144 11.71 -2.55 0.53
C ASN A 144 11.34 -3.93 -0.04
N ILE A 145 10.40 -4.65 0.57
CA ILE A 145 9.90 -5.95 0.07
C ILE A 145 9.24 -5.77 -1.30
N LEU A 146 8.36 -4.77 -1.45
CA LEU A 146 7.67 -4.52 -2.70
C LEU A 146 8.64 -4.12 -3.82
N LEU A 147 9.59 -3.22 -3.54
CA LEU A 147 10.56 -2.74 -4.53
C LEU A 147 11.62 -3.79 -4.90
N ALA A 148 11.87 -4.77 -4.04
CA ALA A 148 12.76 -5.89 -4.36
C ALA A 148 12.16 -6.86 -5.41
N ASN A 149 10.85 -6.83 -5.63
CA ASN A 149 10.22 -7.70 -6.62
C ASN A 149 10.32 -7.09 -8.03
N PRO A 150 10.91 -7.81 -9.02
CA PRO A 150 11.13 -7.27 -10.36
C PRO A 150 9.83 -7.00 -11.16
N LYS A 151 8.69 -7.52 -10.70
CA LYS A 151 7.39 -7.26 -11.33
C LYS A 151 6.72 -5.99 -10.83
N THR A 152 7.26 -5.33 -9.81
CA THR A 152 6.64 -4.13 -9.25
C THR A 152 6.70 -2.97 -10.24
N ASP A 153 5.53 -2.40 -10.55
CA ASP A 153 5.45 -1.10 -11.22
C ASP A 153 5.72 0.00 -10.18
N TYR A 154 6.74 0.80 -10.43
CA TYR A 154 7.16 1.88 -9.53
C TYR A 154 6.34 3.17 -9.71
N ASN A 155 5.66 3.31 -10.86
CA ASN A 155 5.04 4.57 -11.26
C ASN A 155 3.54 4.44 -11.63
N PRO A 156 2.76 3.52 -11.03
CA PRO A 156 1.34 3.49 -11.27
C PRO A 156 0.71 4.80 -10.78
N VAL A 157 -0.44 5.16 -11.34
CA VAL A 157 -1.19 6.34 -10.91
C VAL A 157 -2.55 5.93 -10.35
N ASP A 158 -2.96 6.58 -9.27
CA ASP A 158 -4.26 6.41 -8.65
C ASP A 158 -5.29 7.41 -9.21
N TYR A 159 -6.52 7.41 -8.66
CA TYR A 159 -7.56 8.34 -9.11
C TYR A 159 -7.26 9.83 -8.89
N GLN A 160 -6.34 10.16 -8.01
CA GLN A 160 -5.88 11.53 -7.80
C GLN A 160 -4.74 11.92 -8.76
N GLY A 161 -4.26 10.96 -9.56
CA GLY A 161 -3.05 11.10 -10.38
C GLY A 161 -1.77 10.92 -9.55
N PHE A 162 -1.87 10.47 -8.31
CA PHE A 162 -0.69 10.25 -7.48
C PHE A 162 0.05 9.01 -7.95
N THR A 163 1.36 9.14 -8.10
CA THR A 163 2.28 7.99 -8.07
C THR A 163 2.58 7.62 -6.61
N PRO A 164 3.15 6.44 -6.32
CA PRO A 164 3.60 6.09 -4.97
C PRO A 164 4.56 7.14 -4.37
N LEU A 165 5.44 7.74 -5.18
CA LEU A 165 6.32 8.84 -4.75
C LEU A 165 5.52 10.09 -4.36
N ILE A 166 4.60 10.54 -5.21
CA ILE A 166 3.73 11.70 -4.89
C ILE A 166 2.92 11.40 -3.63
N LYS A 167 2.38 10.18 -3.52
CA LYS A 167 1.63 9.75 -2.34
C LYS A 167 2.46 9.81 -1.06
N ALA A 168 3.73 9.38 -1.11
CA ALA A 168 4.66 9.48 0.01
C ALA A 168 4.92 10.95 0.41
N CYS A 169 5.19 11.84 -0.56
CA CYS A 169 5.38 13.26 -0.30
C CYS A 169 4.13 13.91 0.30
N ALA A 170 2.96 13.72 -0.31
CA ALA A 170 1.69 14.27 0.16
C ALA A 170 1.25 13.74 1.53
N SER A 171 1.79 12.59 1.97
CA SER A 171 1.54 11.99 3.29
C SER A 171 2.70 12.20 4.27
N GLN A 172 3.70 13.00 3.90
CA GLN A 172 4.89 13.31 4.71
C GLN A 172 5.68 12.04 5.13
N ALA A 173 5.61 10.99 4.30
CA ALA A 173 6.31 9.73 4.51
C ALA A 173 7.77 9.84 4.01
N TYR A 174 8.54 10.71 4.63
CA TYR A 174 9.84 11.17 4.12
C TYR A 174 10.91 10.07 4.05
N ASP A 175 10.87 9.08 4.94
CA ASP A 175 11.82 7.98 4.86
C ASP A 175 11.56 7.10 3.62
N VAL A 176 10.28 6.92 3.26
CA VAL A 176 9.88 6.26 2.02
C VAL A 176 10.30 7.09 0.80
N VAL A 177 10.16 8.43 0.84
CA VAL A 177 10.66 9.30 -0.23
C VAL A 177 12.16 9.09 -0.46
N LYS A 178 12.97 9.03 0.61
CA LYS A 178 14.42 8.76 0.50
C LYS A 178 14.71 7.40 -0.14
N ILE A 179 13.89 6.38 0.13
CA ILE A 179 14.04 5.07 -0.52
C ILE A 179 13.77 5.19 -2.02
N PHE A 180 12.67 5.84 -2.42
CA PHE A 180 12.37 6.05 -3.82
C PHE A 180 13.46 6.82 -4.57
N LEU A 181 14.06 7.84 -3.95
CA LEU A 181 15.14 8.61 -4.55
C LEU A 181 16.43 7.83 -4.79
N ARG A 182 16.59 6.63 -4.20
CA ARG A 182 17.71 5.72 -4.49
C ARG A 182 17.50 4.91 -5.78
N SER A 183 16.26 4.76 -6.23
CA SER A 183 15.93 4.01 -7.45
C SER A 183 16.12 4.86 -8.70
N THR A 184 16.52 4.21 -9.80
CA THR A 184 16.60 4.82 -11.15
C THR A 184 15.28 4.73 -11.91
N ASP A 185 14.35 3.87 -11.49
CA ASP A 185 13.11 3.58 -12.19
C ASP A 185 11.96 4.53 -11.83
N ILE A 186 12.21 5.41 -10.84
CA ILE A 186 11.23 6.41 -10.39
C ILE A 186 11.18 7.58 -11.36
N LYS A 187 9.98 7.86 -11.86
CA LYS A 187 9.69 9.05 -12.68
C LYS A 187 9.33 10.24 -11.77
N ILE A 188 10.32 11.04 -11.45
CA ILE A 188 10.24 12.10 -10.42
C ILE A 188 9.26 13.22 -10.79
N ASN A 189 9.15 13.56 -12.08
CA ASN A 189 8.42 14.75 -12.57
C ASN A 189 6.97 14.45 -12.99
N PHE A 190 6.39 13.32 -12.55
CA PHE A 190 4.97 13.08 -12.73
C PHE A 190 4.13 14.19 -12.08
N LYS A 191 3.01 14.52 -12.73
CA LYS A 191 2.03 15.48 -12.24
C LYS A 191 0.78 14.74 -11.81
N ASP A 192 0.24 15.10 -10.68
CA ASP A 192 -1.09 14.69 -10.26
C ASP A 192 -2.21 15.47 -10.99
N LYS A 193 -3.46 15.25 -10.64
CA LYS A 193 -4.61 15.91 -11.29
C LYS A 193 -4.68 17.42 -11.09
N ILE A 194 -4.06 17.96 -10.05
CA ILE A 194 -3.95 19.41 -9.82
C ILE A 194 -2.65 19.98 -10.38
N GLY A 195 -1.87 19.17 -11.09
CA GLY A 195 -0.63 19.54 -11.74
C GLY A 195 0.57 19.58 -10.82
N ASN A 196 0.46 19.19 -9.55
CA ASN A 196 1.57 19.13 -8.62
C ASN A 196 2.47 17.93 -8.91
N THR A 197 3.78 18.13 -8.83
CA THR A 197 4.79 17.08 -8.77
C THR A 197 5.12 16.76 -7.31
N ALA A 198 5.86 15.69 -7.05
CA ALA A 198 6.37 15.37 -5.72
C ALA A 198 7.14 16.56 -5.10
N LEU A 199 7.88 17.32 -5.91
CA LEU A 199 8.64 18.49 -5.47
C LEU A 199 7.75 19.63 -4.98
N HIS A 200 6.54 19.82 -5.55
CA HIS A 200 5.58 20.80 -5.05
C HIS A 200 5.19 20.52 -3.60
N TYR A 201 4.89 19.25 -3.27
CA TYR A 201 4.54 18.84 -1.90
C TYR A 201 5.69 19.05 -0.92
N LEU A 202 6.92 18.70 -1.32
CA LEU A 202 8.09 18.91 -0.46
C LEU A 202 8.38 20.39 -0.19
N CYS A 203 8.17 21.24 -1.18
CA CYS A 203 8.36 22.70 -1.03
C CYS A 203 7.24 23.32 -0.18
N GLU A 204 5.99 22.87 -0.34
CA GLU A 204 4.85 23.31 0.49
C GLU A 204 5.00 22.92 1.95
N ASP A 205 5.54 21.72 2.22
CA ASP A 205 5.83 21.19 3.57
C ASP A 205 7.15 21.71 4.16
N GLU A 206 7.88 22.54 3.41
CA GLU A 206 9.18 23.09 3.78
C GLU A 206 10.23 22.03 4.14
N ASN A 207 10.12 20.83 3.55
CA ASN A 207 11.12 19.77 3.72
C ASN A 207 12.25 19.92 2.69
N PHE A 208 13.13 20.90 2.95
CA PHE A 208 14.13 21.34 1.98
C PHE A 208 15.27 20.33 1.78
N ASP A 209 15.63 19.55 2.80
CA ASP A 209 16.69 18.54 2.65
C ASP A 209 16.29 17.51 1.58
N ILE A 210 15.07 17.00 1.66
CA ILE A 210 14.57 16.02 0.69
C ILE A 210 14.26 16.69 -0.66
N ALA A 211 13.78 17.94 -0.65
CA ALA A 211 13.56 18.68 -1.86
C ALA A 211 14.86 18.90 -2.66
N ILE A 212 15.95 19.24 -1.98
CA ILE A 212 17.30 19.36 -2.59
C ILE A 212 17.76 18.01 -3.15
N ASP A 213 17.57 16.91 -2.40
CA ASP A 213 17.95 15.58 -2.89
C ASP A 213 17.11 15.16 -4.10
N MET A 214 15.82 15.53 -4.13
CA MET A 214 14.96 15.33 -5.30
C MET A 214 15.41 16.17 -6.50
N MET A 215 15.81 17.43 -6.31
CA MET A 215 16.37 18.28 -7.35
C MET A 215 17.66 17.67 -7.92
N LYS A 216 18.57 17.16 -7.06
CA LYS A 216 19.79 16.46 -7.51
C LYS A 216 19.50 15.23 -8.36
N LYS A 217 18.34 14.61 -8.16
CA LYS A 217 17.86 13.46 -8.93
C LYS A 217 17.06 13.85 -10.19
N GLY A 218 17.02 15.10 -10.55
CA GLY A 218 16.34 15.60 -11.75
C GLY A 218 14.90 16.11 -11.51
N GLY A 219 14.55 16.38 -10.26
CA GLY A 219 13.30 17.09 -9.94
C GLY A 219 13.30 18.51 -10.55
N ASP A 220 12.35 18.77 -11.44
CA ASP A 220 12.27 20.03 -12.19
C ASP A 220 11.49 21.09 -11.41
N VAL A 221 12.21 22.13 -10.98
CA VAL A 221 11.67 23.28 -10.24
C VAL A 221 10.86 24.24 -11.11
N LYS A 222 10.89 24.08 -12.45
CA LYS A 222 10.22 24.98 -13.40
C LYS A 222 8.83 24.49 -13.79
N ILE A 223 8.47 23.27 -13.41
CA ILE A 223 7.14 22.70 -13.69
C ILE A 223 6.09 23.51 -12.92
N LYS A 224 5.07 23.96 -13.67
CA LYS A 224 3.92 24.68 -13.09
C LYS A 224 2.75 23.73 -12.86
N ASN A 225 2.10 23.87 -11.72
CA ASN A 225 0.82 23.22 -11.44
C ASN A 225 -0.35 23.93 -12.16
N ASN A 226 -1.58 23.48 -11.95
CA ASN A 226 -2.76 24.05 -12.61
C ASN A 226 -3.09 25.48 -12.15
N GLU A 227 -2.54 25.91 -11.01
CA GLU A 227 -2.62 27.32 -10.55
C GLU A 227 -1.52 28.20 -11.14
N GLY A 228 -0.64 27.64 -11.99
CA GLY A 228 0.51 28.34 -12.57
C GLY A 228 1.70 28.48 -11.61
N LYS A 229 1.65 27.88 -10.43
CA LYS A 229 2.71 27.92 -9.43
C LYS A 229 3.76 26.85 -9.70
N THR A 230 5.02 27.21 -9.56
CA THR A 230 6.16 26.30 -9.50
C THR A 230 6.34 25.74 -8.07
N PRO A 231 7.11 24.65 -7.85
CA PRO A 231 7.46 24.20 -6.50
C PRO A 231 8.02 25.32 -5.63
N LEU A 232 8.88 26.18 -6.18
CA LEU A 232 9.50 27.28 -5.44
C LEU A 232 8.51 28.38 -5.04
N ASP A 233 7.40 28.53 -5.77
CA ASP A 233 6.35 29.49 -5.44
C ASP A 233 5.52 29.07 -4.22
N LEU A 234 5.59 27.79 -3.81
CA LEU A 234 4.91 27.26 -2.64
C LEU A 234 5.72 27.41 -1.35
N ILE A 235 6.99 27.80 -1.43
CA ILE A 235 7.85 28.06 -0.26
C ILE A 235 7.39 29.35 0.41
N LYS A 236 7.06 29.29 1.70
CA LYS A 236 6.55 30.40 2.50
C LYS A 236 7.68 31.30 3.03
N SER A 237 8.85 30.71 3.30
CA SER A 237 10.03 31.43 3.84
C SER A 237 10.84 32.04 2.71
N ASP A 238 10.91 33.38 2.65
CA ASP A 238 11.70 34.11 1.67
C ASP A 238 13.20 33.85 1.78
N ASP A 239 13.72 33.64 3.01
CA ASP A 239 15.11 33.31 3.25
C ASP A 239 15.50 31.97 2.60
N ILE A 240 14.64 30.97 2.78
CA ILE A 240 14.87 29.64 2.21
C ILE A 240 14.73 29.68 0.70
N LYS A 241 13.73 30.39 0.19
CA LYS A 241 13.55 30.59 -1.26
C LYS A 241 14.81 31.21 -1.89
N THR A 242 15.40 32.17 -1.21
CA THR A 242 16.66 32.82 -1.63
C THR A 242 17.84 31.84 -1.61
N ILE A 243 17.97 31.02 -0.56
CA ILE A 243 19.02 29.99 -0.44
C ILE A 243 18.93 29.00 -1.58
N ILE A 244 17.72 28.44 -1.83
CA ILE A 244 17.51 27.43 -2.88
C ILE A 244 17.75 28.03 -4.25
N THR A 245 17.25 29.23 -4.51
CA THR A 245 17.47 29.94 -5.79
C THR A 245 18.96 30.19 -6.06
N SER A 246 19.69 30.58 -5.01
CA SER A 246 21.15 30.78 -5.10
C SER A 246 21.89 29.47 -5.37
N TYR A 247 21.46 28.38 -4.75
CA TYR A 247 22.02 27.03 -5.00
C TYR A 247 21.79 26.59 -6.46
N LEU A 248 20.57 26.75 -6.97
CA LEU A 248 20.23 26.39 -8.34
C LEU A 248 21.03 27.22 -9.37
N LYS A 249 21.21 28.51 -9.11
CA LYS A 249 22.01 29.38 -9.98
C LYS A 249 23.47 28.95 -10.05
N ARG A 250 24.08 28.60 -8.92
CA ARG A 250 25.46 28.07 -8.89
C ARG A 250 25.59 26.79 -9.73
N LYS A 251 24.60 25.87 -9.63
CA LYS A 251 24.59 24.66 -10.45
C LYS A 251 24.50 24.94 -11.94
N GLU A 252 23.62 25.86 -12.35
CA GLU A 252 23.49 26.26 -13.75
C GLU A 252 24.79 26.89 -14.29
N ASP A 253 25.57 27.56 -13.43
CA ASP A 253 26.85 28.15 -13.80
C ASP A 253 28.01 27.13 -13.84
N GLU A 254 27.93 26.03 -13.07
CA GLU A 254 28.91 24.91 -13.07
C GLU A 254 28.71 23.98 -14.28
N GLU A 255 27.52 23.93 -14.87
CA GLU A 255 27.18 23.06 -16.02
C GLU A 255 27.42 23.76 -17.39
N LYS A 256 27.84 25.04 -17.38
CA LYS A 256 28.22 25.82 -18.59
C LYS A 256 29.72 25.80 -18.84
#